data_552b3aa963019a37e36a99722576cc27
#
_entry.id   552b3aa963019a37e36a99722576cc27
#
_cell.length_a   1.000
_cell.length_b   1.000
_cell.length_c   1.000
_cell.angle_alpha   90.00
_cell.angle_beta   90.00
_cell.angle_gamma   90.00
#
_symmetry.space_group_name_H-M   'P 1'
#
loop_
_entity.id
_entity.type
_entity.pdbx_description
1 polymer ?
#
loop_
_entity_poly.entity_id
_entity_poly.type
_entity_poly.pdbx_seq_one_letter_code
_entity_poly.pdbx_strand_id
1 'polypeptide(L)'
;MQKRRFLSLVRLFLWTWTLSAHALLESVSPKAGSTIQGPEVPLLLHFNTKIDNARSRLELLTSDKKTVVLVIEPETKPGDVSSRAHDLKPGSYTLRWQVLAIDGHITRGDVPFVVK
;
A
#
# COMPACT_ATOMS: atom_id res chain seq x y z
N MET A 1 54.70 -17.21 20.30
CA MET A 1 54.21 -16.99 20.07
C MET A 1 53.35 -16.71 19.45
N GLN A 2 52.87 -16.51 19.21
CA GLN A 2 52.15 -16.18 18.67
C GLN A 2 51.18 -15.91 18.30
N LYS A 3 50.75 -15.67 18.11
CA LYS A 3 49.92 -15.33 17.83
C LYS A 3 49.07 -14.99 17.22
N ARG A 4 48.58 -14.89 17.03
CA ARG A 4 47.81 -14.59 16.52
C ARG A 4 46.95 -14.14 16.16
N ARG A 5 46.46 -13.91 15.94
CA ARG A 5 45.66 -13.44 15.67
C ARG A 5 44.79 -13.12 15.11
N PHE A 6 44.21 -12.87 14.94
CA PHE A 6 43.37 -12.50 14.49
C PHE A 6 42.60 -11.99 13.99
N LEU A 7 42.31 -11.86 13.79
CA LEU A 7 41.63 -11.34 13.37
C LEU A 7 40.83 -11.09 12.94
N SER A 8 40.51 -10.99 12.80
CA SER A 8 39.72 -10.70 12.44
C SER A 8 38.93 -10.40 12.04
N LEU A 9 38.53 -10.18 11.92
CA LEU A 9 37.69 -9.84 11.56
C LEU A 9 36.93 -9.41 11.20
N VAL A 10 36.63 -9.14 11.03
CA VAL A 10 35.87 -8.67 10.77
C VAL A 10 35.16 -8.49 10.17
N ARG A 11 34.70 -8.43 10.01
CA ARG A 11 33.91 -8.33 9.40
C ARG A 11 33.11 -7.70 9.27
N LEU A 12 32.82 -7.20 8.99
CA LEU A 12 32.08 -6.52 8.79
C LEU A 12 31.22 -6.39 8.13
N PHE A 13 30.65 -6.40 8.12
CA PHE A 13 29.72 -6.35 7.59
C PHE A 13 29.04 -5.52 7.43
N LEU A 14 28.88 -5.24 6.97
CA LEU A 14 28.40 -4.52 6.59
C LEU A 14 27.32 -4.63 6.09
N TRP A 15 26.42 -4.71 6.35
CA TRP A 15 25.33 -4.63 6.09
C TRP A 15 24.89 -3.45 5.82
N THR A 16 24.95 -3.18 4.89
CA THR A 16 24.32 -2.23 4.33
C THR A 16 22.96 -2.55 4.30
N TRP A 17 22.26 -2.17 5.05
CA TRP A 17 21.03 -2.03 5.04
C TRP A 17 20.64 -1.05 4.16
N THR A 18 20.45 -1.36 3.03
CA THR A 18 19.76 -0.48 2.22
C THR A 18 18.44 -0.37 2.75
N LEU A 19 18.18 0.60 3.31
CA LEU A 19 16.96 0.99 3.57
C LEU A 19 16.31 1.29 2.35
N SER A 20 15.84 0.35 1.70
CA SER A 20 14.99 0.66 0.61
C SER A 20 13.75 1.26 1.17
N ALA A 21 13.40 2.36 0.64
CA ALA A 21 12.20 3.00 1.02
C ALA A 21 11.03 2.36 0.32
N HIS A 22 10.76 1.09 0.58
CA HIS A 22 9.54 0.51 0.09
C HIS A 22 8.38 1.22 0.76
N ALA A 23 7.38 1.56 0.01
CA ALA A 23 6.18 2.12 0.58
C ALA A 23 5.52 1.07 1.46
N LEU A 24 5.34 1.40 2.74
CA LEU A 24 4.62 0.55 3.65
C LEU A 24 3.28 1.20 3.92
N LEU A 25 2.22 0.43 3.79
CA LEU A 25 0.88 0.90 4.11
C LEU A 25 0.76 1.01 5.63
N GLU A 26 0.62 2.22 6.13
CA GLU A 26 0.52 2.48 7.56
C GLU A 26 -0.92 2.47 8.06
N SER A 27 -1.84 2.93 7.24
CA SER A 27 -3.24 2.90 7.58
C SER A 27 -4.10 2.86 6.32
N VAL A 28 -5.28 2.32 6.44
CA VAL A 28 -6.22 2.24 5.34
C VAL A 28 -7.64 2.36 5.89
N SER A 29 -8.49 3.04 5.14
CA SER A 29 -9.92 3.10 5.39
C SER A 29 -10.64 2.75 4.10
N PRO A 30 -11.54 1.77 4.09
CA PRO A 30 -11.96 0.94 5.22
C PRO A 30 -10.88 -0.04 5.65
N LYS A 31 -10.89 -0.41 6.91
CA LYS A 31 -9.92 -1.36 7.43
C LYS A 31 -10.20 -2.75 6.89
N ALA A 32 -9.15 -3.55 6.76
CA ALA A 32 -9.27 -4.92 6.28
C ALA A 32 -10.24 -5.69 7.15
N GLY A 33 -11.19 -6.35 6.50
CA GLY A 33 -12.19 -7.16 7.19
C GLY A 33 -13.34 -6.38 7.80
N SER A 34 -13.39 -5.06 7.63
CA SER A 34 -14.47 -4.27 8.21
C SER A 34 -15.73 -4.33 7.37
N THR A 35 -16.86 -4.00 8.00
CA THR A 35 -18.14 -3.86 7.34
C THR A 35 -18.53 -2.39 7.41
N ILE A 36 -18.86 -1.81 6.28
CA ILE A 36 -19.15 -0.40 6.20
C ILE A 36 -20.46 -0.15 5.45
N GLN A 37 -20.98 1.05 5.63
CA GLN A 37 -22.23 1.44 5.01
C GLN A 37 -21.95 2.01 3.62
N GLY A 38 -22.65 1.50 2.62
CA GLY A 38 -22.62 2.05 1.28
C GLY A 38 -23.81 2.97 1.03
N PRO A 39 -24.05 3.33 -0.22
CA PRO A 39 -23.37 2.91 -1.45
C PRO A 39 -22.10 3.68 -1.81
N GLU A 40 -21.86 4.83 -1.17
CA GLU A 40 -20.68 5.65 -1.41
C GLU A 40 -19.63 5.34 -0.37
N VAL A 41 -18.45 4.99 -0.81
CA VAL A 41 -17.38 4.60 0.12
C VAL A 41 -16.13 5.39 -0.18
N PRO A 42 -15.71 6.28 0.72
CA PRO A 42 -14.42 6.93 0.57
C PRO A 42 -13.31 5.94 0.91
N LEU A 43 -12.25 5.99 0.12
CA LEU A 43 -11.11 5.10 0.27
C LEU A 43 -9.87 5.95 0.52
N LEU A 44 -9.11 5.59 1.55
CA LEU A 44 -7.90 6.31 1.87
C LEU A 44 -6.82 5.33 2.29
N LEU A 45 -5.67 5.42 1.63
CA LEU A 45 -4.49 4.66 2.02
C LEU A 45 -3.41 5.66 2.37
N HIS A 46 -2.74 5.44 3.48
CA HIS A 46 -1.64 6.28 3.91
C HIS A 46 -0.37 5.44 4.00
N PHE A 47 0.65 5.89 3.28
CA PHE A 47 1.94 5.19 3.21
C PHE A 47 3.01 5.99 3.96
N ASN A 48 4.07 5.33 4.34
CA ASN A 48 5.17 5.93 5.09
C ASN A 48 6.10 6.79 4.25
N THR A 49 5.85 6.88 2.96
CA THR A 49 6.68 7.66 2.04
C THR A 49 5.80 8.28 0.97
N LYS A 50 6.33 9.25 0.27
CA LYS A 50 5.61 9.92 -0.80
C LYS A 50 5.34 8.95 -1.94
N ILE A 51 4.15 9.00 -2.48
CA ILE A 51 3.70 8.15 -3.57
C ILE A 51 3.53 8.98 -4.84
N ASP A 52 3.93 8.41 -5.96
CA ASP A 52 3.67 9.01 -7.26
C ASP A 52 2.25 8.59 -7.64
N ASN A 53 1.29 9.44 -7.34
CA ASN A 53 -0.12 9.12 -7.57
C ASN A 53 -0.45 8.95 -9.05
N ALA A 54 0.23 9.67 -9.92
CA ALA A 54 -0.04 9.57 -11.35
C ALA A 54 0.33 8.20 -11.92
N ARG A 55 1.26 7.50 -11.27
CA ARG A 55 1.70 6.18 -11.71
C ARG A 55 1.27 5.07 -10.76
N SER A 56 0.32 5.36 -9.92
CA SER A 56 -0.23 4.38 -9.00
C SER A 56 -1.63 4.00 -9.44
N ARG A 57 -2.15 2.89 -8.91
CA ARG A 57 -3.40 2.34 -9.38
C ARG A 57 -4.21 1.76 -8.24
N LEU A 58 -5.48 2.05 -8.25
CA LEU A 58 -6.44 1.44 -7.34
C LEU A 58 -7.51 0.74 -8.15
N GLU A 59 -7.85 -0.47 -7.74
CA GLU A 59 -8.91 -1.24 -8.38
C GLU A 59 -9.81 -1.81 -7.31
N LEU A 60 -11.08 -1.93 -7.63
CA LEU A 60 -12.03 -2.54 -6.74
C LEU A 60 -12.51 -3.83 -7.39
N LEU A 61 -12.32 -4.94 -6.70
CA LEU A 61 -12.82 -6.23 -7.14
C LEU A 61 -14.13 -6.47 -6.45
N THR A 62 -15.15 -6.78 -7.24
CA THR A 62 -16.49 -7.02 -6.72
C THR A 62 -16.70 -8.51 -6.44
N SER A 63 -17.78 -8.84 -5.72
CA SER A 63 -18.07 -10.24 -5.39
C SER A 63 -18.40 -11.06 -6.64
N ASP A 64 -18.87 -10.43 -7.71
CA ASP A 64 -19.13 -11.13 -8.98
C ASP A 64 -17.90 -11.09 -9.89
N LYS A 65 -16.73 -10.83 -9.31
CA LYS A 65 -15.43 -10.90 -10.00
C LYS A 65 -15.21 -9.89 -11.11
N LYS A 66 -15.88 -8.77 -11.01
CA LYS A 66 -15.61 -7.65 -11.89
C LYS A 66 -14.55 -6.77 -11.26
N THR A 67 -13.79 -6.11 -12.10
CA THR A 67 -12.77 -5.18 -11.66
C THR A 67 -13.15 -3.78 -12.13
N VAL A 68 -13.17 -2.85 -11.19
CA VAL A 68 -13.45 -1.45 -11.47
C VAL A 68 -12.20 -0.66 -11.16
N VAL A 69 -11.69 0.07 -12.15
CA VAL A 69 -10.54 0.93 -11.92
C VAL A 69 -11.04 2.22 -11.28
N LEU A 70 -10.41 2.59 -10.17
CA LEU A 70 -10.82 3.77 -9.43
C LEU A 70 -9.95 4.97 -9.81
N VAL A 71 -10.54 6.14 -9.79
CA VAL A 71 -9.81 7.38 -10.06
C VAL A 71 -9.12 7.80 -8.76
N ILE A 72 -7.81 7.98 -8.81
CA ILE A 72 -7.08 8.47 -7.67
C ILE A 72 -7.24 9.98 -7.61
N GLU A 73 -7.69 10.48 -6.47
CA GLU A 73 -7.93 11.89 -6.26
C GLU A 73 -6.61 12.66 -6.15
N PRO A 74 -6.63 13.98 -6.37
CA PRO A 74 -5.42 14.78 -6.21
C PRO A 74 -4.84 14.61 -4.81
N GLU A 75 -3.53 14.57 -4.73
CA GLU A 75 -2.84 14.37 -3.48
C GLU A 75 -3.07 15.54 -2.53
N THR A 76 -3.45 15.25 -1.29
CA THR A 76 -3.62 16.25 -0.26
C THR A 76 -2.43 16.30 0.70
N LYS A 77 -1.84 15.14 0.97
CA LYS A 77 -0.66 15.02 1.81
C LYS A 77 0.27 13.98 1.22
N PRO A 78 1.59 14.14 1.37
CA PRO A 78 2.52 13.13 0.90
C PRO A 78 2.20 11.77 1.54
N GLY A 79 2.17 10.73 0.72
CA GLY A 79 1.86 9.39 1.20
C GLY A 79 0.39 9.03 1.18
N ASP A 80 -0.51 9.99 0.96
CA ASP A 80 -1.94 9.70 0.89
C ASP A 80 -2.35 9.36 -0.53
N VAL A 81 -3.08 8.26 -0.67
CA VAL A 81 -3.69 7.86 -1.93
C VAL A 81 -5.16 7.66 -1.64
N SER A 82 -6.00 8.46 -2.24
CA SER A 82 -7.43 8.43 -1.96
C SER A 82 -8.27 8.27 -3.23
N SER A 83 -9.45 7.74 -3.05
CA SER A 83 -10.43 7.60 -4.10
C SER A 83 -11.81 7.51 -3.47
N ARG A 84 -12.82 7.36 -4.32
CA ARG A 84 -14.18 7.19 -3.84
C ARG A 84 -14.86 6.18 -4.74
N ALA A 85 -15.42 5.16 -4.13
CA ALA A 85 -16.20 4.18 -4.85
C ALA A 85 -17.67 4.58 -4.76
N HIS A 86 -18.37 4.42 -5.87
CA HIS A 86 -19.77 4.84 -5.99
C HIS A 86 -20.67 3.66 -6.32
N ASP A 87 -21.92 3.77 -5.91
CA ASP A 87 -22.94 2.80 -6.30
C ASP A 87 -22.62 1.36 -5.90
N LEU A 88 -22.00 1.19 -4.76
CA LEU A 88 -21.67 -0.15 -4.29
C LEU A 88 -22.88 -0.82 -3.69
N LYS A 89 -23.18 -2.02 -4.18
CA LYS A 89 -24.24 -2.85 -3.62
C LYS A 89 -23.70 -3.57 -2.41
N PRO A 90 -24.57 -3.99 -1.50
CA PRO A 90 -24.14 -4.83 -0.39
C PRO A 90 -23.41 -6.06 -0.90
N GLY A 91 -22.30 -6.38 -0.28
CA GLY A 91 -21.49 -7.53 -0.66
C GLY A 91 -20.05 -7.38 -0.29
N SER A 92 -19.25 -8.33 -0.70
CA SER A 92 -17.83 -8.38 -0.42
C SER A 92 -17.03 -7.72 -1.53
N TYR A 93 -16.05 -6.96 -1.16
CA TYR A 93 -15.18 -6.25 -2.09
C TYR A 93 -13.74 -6.41 -1.66
N THR A 94 -12.83 -6.24 -2.61
CA THR A 94 -11.40 -6.16 -2.33
C THR A 94 -10.85 -4.92 -3.01
N LEU A 95 -10.24 -4.05 -2.22
CA LEU A 95 -9.50 -2.92 -2.75
C LEU A 95 -8.10 -3.42 -3.07
N ARG A 96 -7.77 -3.43 -4.34
CA ARG A 96 -6.43 -3.84 -4.78
C ARG A 96 -5.65 -2.59 -5.14
N TRP A 97 -4.50 -2.44 -4.54
CA TRP A 97 -3.70 -1.25 -4.76
C TRP A 97 -2.31 -1.62 -5.29
N GLN A 98 -1.80 -0.76 -6.12
CA GLN A 98 -0.43 -0.83 -6.60
C GLN A 98 0.09 0.59 -6.61
N VAL A 99 1.13 0.83 -5.85
CA VAL A 99 1.68 2.17 -5.73
C VAL A 99 3.14 2.20 -6.11
N LEU A 100 3.54 3.32 -6.70
CA LEU A 100 4.93 3.59 -7.04
C LEU A 100 5.44 4.59 -6.03
N ALA A 101 6.41 4.17 -5.23
CA ALA A 101 7.04 5.08 -4.28
C ALA A 101 7.97 6.03 -5.03
N ILE A 102 8.26 7.16 -4.42
CA ILE A 102 9.07 8.19 -5.05
C ILE A 102 10.47 7.69 -5.41
N ASP A 103 10.94 6.65 -4.74
CA ASP A 103 12.24 6.05 -5.03
C ASP A 103 12.20 5.04 -6.20
N GLY A 104 11.04 4.85 -6.81
CA GLY A 104 10.89 3.97 -7.96
C GLY A 104 10.47 2.55 -7.67
N HIS A 105 10.29 2.18 -6.41
CA HIS A 105 9.83 0.82 -6.08
C HIS A 105 8.31 0.71 -6.10
N ILE A 106 7.83 -0.41 -6.60
CA ILE A 106 6.39 -0.69 -6.67
C ILE A 106 6.03 -1.67 -5.57
N THR A 107 4.95 -1.38 -4.84
CA THR A 107 4.38 -2.31 -3.88
C THR A 107 2.90 -2.50 -4.16
N ARG A 108 2.37 -3.65 -3.77
CA ARG A 108 1.00 -4.06 -4.05
C ARG A 108 0.37 -4.67 -2.80
N GLY A 109 -0.93 -4.60 -2.73
CA GLY A 109 -1.65 -5.26 -1.66
C GLY A 109 -3.15 -5.30 -1.91
N ASP A 110 -3.85 -6.04 -1.07
CA ASP A 110 -5.29 -6.20 -1.14
C ASP A 110 -5.89 -5.89 0.22
N VAL A 111 -7.02 -5.20 0.21
CA VAL A 111 -7.75 -4.89 1.44
C VAL A 111 -9.19 -5.36 1.25
N PRO A 112 -9.59 -6.45 1.88
CA PRO A 112 -10.96 -6.92 1.79
C PRO A 112 -11.87 -6.15 2.75
N PHE A 113 -13.08 -5.88 2.33
CA PHE A 113 -14.09 -5.26 3.19
C PHE A 113 -15.49 -5.64 2.70
N VAL A 114 -16.48 -5.36 3.52
CA VAL A 114 -17.86 -5.69 3.21
C VAL A 114 -18.71 -4.43 3.26
N VAL A 115 -19.60 -4.28 2.30
CA VAL A 115 -20.56 -3.19 2.27
C VAL A 115 -21.94 -3.75 2.65
N LYS A 116 -22.64 -3.04 3.50
CA LYS A 116 -24.00 -3.41 3.88
C LYS A 116 -24.99 -2.30 3.58
#